data_c3c48bdda5ec6c26e3b2c48d37c13774
#
_entry.id   c3c48bdda5ec6c26e3b2c48d37c13774
#
_cell.length_a   1.000
_cell.length_b   1.000
_cell.length_c   1.000
_cell.angle_alpha   90.00
_cell.angle_beta   90.00
_cell.angle_gamma   90.00
#
_symmetry.space_group_name_H-M   'P 1'
#
loop_
_entity.id
_entity.type
_entity.pdbx_description
1 polymer ?
#
loop_
_entity_poly.entity_id
_entity_poly.type
_entity_poly.pdbx_seq_one_letter_code
_entity_poly.pdbx_strand_id
1 'polypeptide(L)'
;MGRWYSGDVEGKFWFGIQDSNAADRFGVTGHQPQELYYHFDEESLPDIHQELSNIATNLGSNLILLHKFFEENDSYSDEKVAEYLNVEPGGIQNILKDYADYELGLKIAEAVRTTGQCEFTAEF
;
A
#
# COMPACT_ATOMS: atom_id res chain seq x y z
N MET A 1 14.65 -12.03 2.25
CA MET A 1 14.43 -11.12 3.37
C MET A 1 13.51 -9.98 2.96
N GLY A 2 12.56 -9.68 3.79
CA GLY A 2 11.63 -8.60 3.51
C GLY A 2 12.18 -7.26 3.97
N ARG A 3 11.73 -6.20 3.31
CA ARG A 3 11.97 -4.82 3.75
C ARG A 3 10.88 -4.43 4.73
N TRP A 4 11.13 -3.43 5.57
CA TRP A 4 10.22 -3.05 6.64
C TRP A 4 9.92 -1.57 6.61
N TYR A 5 8.70 -1.23 7.02
CA TYR A 5 8.34 0.11 7.43
C TYR A 5 8.51 0.20 8.94
N SER A 6 8.96 1.34 9.42
CA SER A 6 9.14 1.60 10.86
C SER A 6 8.56 2.95 11.22
N GLY A 7 7.77 3.00 12.27
CA GLY A 7 7.12 4.21 12.73
C GLY A 7 5.63 4.03 12.84
N ASP A 8 4.87 5.06 12.50
CA ASP A 8 3.40 5.02 12.54
C ASP A 8 2.81 4.02 11.55
N VAL A 9 3.52 3.76 10.46
CA VAL A 9 3.28 2.59 9.61
C VAL A 9 4.42 1.64 9.89
N GLU A 10 4.12 0.43 10.30
CA GLU A 10 5.15 -0.55 10.58
C GLU A 10 4.78 -1.92 10.06
N GLY A 11 5.79 -2.73 9.84
CA GLY A 11 5.63 -4.08 9.33
C GLY A 11 6.38 -4.27 8.03
N LYS A 12 6.24 -5.46 7.47
CA LYS A 12 6.91 -5.85 6.24
C LYS A 12 6.26 -5.20 5.03
N PHE A 13 7.05 -4.88 4.02
CA PHE A 13 6.50 -4.43 2.75
C PHE A 13 5.56 -5.50 2.21
N TRP A 14 4.43 -5.05 1.66
CA TRP A 14 3.42 -5.97 1.18
C TRP A 14 3.92 -6.77 -0.02
N PHE A 15 3.75 -8.08 0.03
CA PHE A 15 4.01 -9.04 -1.06
C PHE A 15 5.45 -9.04 -1.59
N GLY A 16 6.37 -8.31 -0.97
CA GLY A 16 7.75 -8.26 -1.43
C GLY A 16 7.97 -7.57 -2.77
N ILE A 17 6.94 -6.98 -3.37
CA ILE A 17 7.02 -6.32 -4.69
C ILE A 17 6.88 -4.81 -4.61
N GLN A 18 6.60 -4.28 -3.45
CA GLN A 18 6.39 -2.86 -3.27
C GLN A 18 7.73 -2.11 -3.33
N ASP A 19 7.75 -0.95 -4.00
CA ASP A 19 8.93 -0.11 -4.06
C ASP A 19 9.14 0.62 -2.73
N SER A 20 10.40 0.91 -2.40
CA SER A 20 10.73 1.64 -1.17
C SER A 20 10.07 3.02 -1.13
N ASN A 21 9.88 3.64 -2.29
CA ASN A 21 9.26 4.96 -2.40
C ASN A 21 7.77 4.90 -2.73
N ALA A 22 7.10 3.79 -2.46
CA ALA A 22 5.68 3.65 -2.75
C ALA A 22 4.84 4.76 -2.10
N ALA A 23 5.22 5.21 -0.91
CA ALA A 23 4.50 6.25 -0.20
C ALA A 23 4.56 7.63 -0.87
N ASP A 24 5.49 7.85 -1.83
CA ASP A 24 5.53 9.10 -2.60
C ASP A 24 4.22 9.35 -3.33
N ARG A 25 3.47 8.30 -3.68
CA ARG A 25 2.18 8.43 -4.38
C ARG A 25 1.18 9.28 -3.60
N PHE A 26 1.35 9.40 -2.29
CA PHE A 26 0.38 10.04 -1.41
C PHE A 26 0.72 11.51 -1.11
N GLY A 27 1.61 12.10 -1.92
CA GLY A 27 1.82 13.52 -1.92
C GLY A 27 3.04 14.01 -1.12
N VAL A 28 3.79 13.09 -0.52
CA VAL A 28 4.99 13.43 0.23
C VAL A 28 6.16 12.66 -0.34
N THR A 29 7.29 13.35 -0.53
CA THR A 29 8.50 12.71 -1.04
C THR A 29 9.37 12.25 0.13
N GLY A 30 9.82 10.99 0.06
CA GLY A 30 10.71 10.46 1.08
C GLY A 30 12.11 11.04 0.99
N HIS A 31 12.79 11.10 2.12
CA HIS A 31 14.15 11.64 2.22
C HIS A 31 15.16 10.51 2.47
N GLN A 32 16.39 10.68 1.95
CA GLN A 32 17.50 9.75 2.11
C GLN A 32 18.39 10.18 3.28
N PRO A 33 19.42 9.45 3.76
CA PRO A 33 20.34 8.61 2.95
C PRO A 33 20.20 7.09 3.07
N GLN A 34 19.77 6.52 4.19
CA GLN A 34 19.77 5.06 4.36
C GLN A 34 18.37 4.45 4.29
N GLU A 35 17.41 5.21 4.73
CA GLU A 35 16.01 4.83 4.69
C GLU A 35 15.24 6.03 4.18
N LEU A 36 14.12 5.80 3.51
CA LEU A 36 13.24 6.88 3.13
C LEU A 36 12.41 7.29 4.35
N TYR A 37 12.48 8.55 4.71
CA TYR A 37 11.70 9.09 5.81
C TYR A 37 10.48 9.82 5.27
N TYR A 38 9.32 9.51 5.82
CA TYR A 38 8.06 10.14 5.43
C TYR A 38 7.39 10.78 6.63
N HIS A 39 6.85 11.95 6.42
CA HIS A 39 6.03 12.64 7.41
C HIS A 39 4.79 13.20 6.73
N PHE A 40 3.64 12.78 7.19
CA PHE A 40 2.34 13.25 6.72
C PHE A 40 1.63 13.97 7.87
N ASP A 41 0.81 14.98 7.57
CA ASP A 41 0.02 15.69 8.55
C ASP A 41 -1.41 15.87 8.04
N GLU A 42 -2.21 16.66 8.76
CA GLU A 42 -3.60 16.87 8.36
C GLU A 42 -3.74 17.53 7.00
N GLU A 43 -2.78 18.36 6.62
CA GLU A 43 -2.78 19.01 5.30
C GLU A 43 -2.52 18.02 4.18
N SER A 44 -1.95 16.86 4.50
CA SER A 44 -1.70 15.79 3.52
C SER A 44 -2.96 14.97 3.21
N LEU A 45 -3.98 15.01 4.07
CA LEU A 45 -5.16 14.16 3.90
C LEU A 45 -5.85 14.30 2.54
N PRO A 46 -6.05 15.50 1.98
CA PRO A 46 -6.69 15.58 0.66
C PRO A 46 -5.95 14.82 -0.42
N ASP A 47 -4.61 14.90 -0.45
CA ASP A 47 -3.80 14.17 -1.42
C ASP A 47 -3.85 12.66 -1.17
N ILE A 48 -3.82 12.25 0.10
CA ILE A 48 -3.93 10.83 0.46
C ILE A 48 -5.27 10.28 -0.02
N HIS A 49 -6.36 10.99 0.28
CA HIS A 49 -7.69 10.54 -0.12
C HIS A 49 -7.85 10.50 -1.63
N GLN A 50 -7.28 11.49 -2.33
CA GLN A 50 -7.34 11.52 -3.79
C GLN A 50 -6.65 10.31 -4.39
N GLU A 51 -5.47 9.97 -3.90
CA GLU A 51 -4.74 8.81 -4.42
C GLU A 51 -5.42 7.50 -4.06
N LEU A 52 -5.97 7.38 -2.85
CA LEU A 52 -6.76 6.19 -2.48
C LEU A 52 -7.94 6.01 -3.44
N SER A 53 -8.61 7.10 -3.78
CA SER A 53 -9.72 7.06 -4.73
C SER A 53 -9.25 6.63 -6.12
N ASN A 54 -8.11 7.14 -6.57
CA ASN A 54 -7.53 6.77 -7.85
C ASN A 54 -7.20 5.28 -7.90
N ILE A 55 -6.58 4.77 -6.85
CA ILE A 55 -6.23 3.34 -6.77
C ILE A 55 -7.49 2.49 -6.74
N ALA A 56 -8.48 2.87 -5.94
CA ALA A 56 -9.74 2.14 -5.87
C ALA A 56 -10.45 2.09 -7.21
N THR A 57 -10.41 3.19 -7.97
CA THR A 57 -11.00 3.25 -9.30
C THR A 57 -10.26 2.30 -10.25
N ASN A 58 -8.94 2.27 -10.20
CA ASN A 58 -8.13 1.39 -11.03
C ASN A 58 -8.36 -0.10 -10.70
N LEU A 59 -8.52 -0.43 -9.42
CA LEU A 59 -8.79 -1.80 -9.01
C LEU A 59 -10.21 -2.23 -9.32
N GLY A 60 -11.15 -1.29 -9.26
CA GLY A 60 -12.56 -1.60 -9.50
C GLY A 60 -13.08 -2.70 -8.57
N SER A 61 -13.81 -3.66 -9.12
CA SER A 61 -14.34 -4.77 -8.33
C SER A 61 -13.26 -5.68 -7.76
N ASN A 62 -12.04 -5.62 -8.29
CA ASN A 62 -10.93 -6.43 -7.78
C ASN A 62 -10.58 -6.05 -6.34
N LEU A 63 -10.81 -4.81 -5.93
CA LEU A 63 -10.52 -4.39 -4.56
C LEU A 63 -11.33 -5.21 -3.54
N ILE A 64 -12.63 -5.37 -3.77
CA ILE A 64 -13.49 -6.15 -2.90
C ILE A 64 -13.11 -7.62 -2.92
N LEU A 65 -12.82 -8.15 -4.10
CA LEU A 65 -12.43 -9.55 -4.27
C LEU A 65 -11.11 -9.85 -3.57
N LEU A 66 -10.15 -8.93 -3.64
CA LEU A 66 -8.86 -9.10 -2.97
C LEU A 66 -9.02 -9.07 -1.45
N HIS A 67 -9.84 -8.18 -0.91
CA HIS A 67 -10.12 -8.18 0.52
C HIS A 67 -10.69 -9.51 0.97
N LYS A 68 -11.64 -10.05 0.24
CA LYS A 68 -12.23 -11.35 0.55
C LYS A 68 -11.21 -12.47 0.47
N PHE A 69 -10.39 -12.46 -0.58
CA PHE A 69 -9.38 -13.50 -0.77
C PHE A 69 -8.43 -13.55 0.42
N PHE A 70 -7.90 -12.40 0.86
CA PHE A 70 -6.93 -12.36 1.94
C PHE A 70 -7.55 -12.53 3.33
N GLU A 71 -8.85 -12.33 3.48
CA GLU A 71 -9.54 -12.70 4.71
C GLU A 71 -9.67 -14.21 4.85
N GLU A 72 -9.82 -14.91 3.74
CA GLU A 72 -10.06 -16.35 3.73
C GLU A 72 -8.77 -17.19 3.60
N ASN A 73 -7.66 -16.59 3.21
CA ASN A 73 -6.43 -17.31 2.90
C ASN A 73 -5.23 -16.66 3.60
N ASP A 74 -4.47 -17.48 4.33
CA ASP A 74 -3.25 -17.02 5.00
C ASP A 74 -2.06 -16.95 4.05
N SER A 75 -2.13 -17.65 2.93
CA SER A 75 -1.06 -17.67 1.94
C SER A 75 -1.65 -17.52 0.54
N TYR A 76 -0.81 -17.15 -0.39
CA TYR A 76 -1.26 -16.97 -1.76
C TYR A 76 -0.17 -17.36 -2.75
N SER A 77 -0.60 -17.59 -4.00
CA SER A 77 0.29 -17.61 -5.15
C SER A 77 -0.35 -16.72 -6.21
N ASP A 78 0.47 -16.21 -7.13
CA ASP A 78 -0.05 -15.38 -8.21
C ASP A 78 -1.14 -16.10 -8.99
N GLU A 79 -0.95 -17.40 -9.21
CA GLU A 79 -1.92 -18.20 -9.94
C GLU A 79 -3.26 -18.29 -9.22
N LYS A 80 -3.25 -18.49 -7.91
CA LYS A 80 -4.48 -18.59 -7.12
C LYS A 80 -5.24 -17.27 -7.10
N VAL A 81 -4.52 -16.17 -6.94
CA VAL A 81 -5.15 -14.85 -6.93
C VAL A 81 -5.71 -14.52 -8.30
N ALA A 82 -4.94 -14.79 -9.36
CA ALA A 82 -5.40 -14.54 -10.73
C ALA A 82 -6.66 -15.34 -11.05
N GLU A 83 -6.71 -16.59 -10.62
CA GLU A 83 -7.88 -17.44 -10.81
C GLU A 83 -9.10 -16.88 -10.07
N TYR A 84 -8.89 -16.47 -8.82
CA TYR A 84 -9.98 -15.90 -8.00
C TYR A 84 -10.54 -14.62 -8.62
N LEU A 85 -9.67 -13.77 -9.16
CA LEU A 85 -10.07 -12.52 -9.81
C LEU A 85 -10.53 -12.70 -11.25
N ASN A 86 -10.31 -13.90 -11.81
CA ASN A 86 -10.61 -14.19 -13.21
C ASN A 86 -9.84 -13.28 -14.16
N VAL A 87 -8.54 -13.14 -13.91
CA VAL A 87 -7.63 -12.35 -14.75
C VAL A 87 -6.43 -13.22 -15.14
N GLU A 88 -5.67 -12.75 -16.14
CA GLU A 88 -4.48 -13.48 -16.57
C GLU A 88 -3.36 -13.38 -15.53
N PRO A 89 -2.63 -14.48 -15.26
CA PRO A 89 -1.55 -14.45 -14.26
C PRO A 89 -0.48 -13.40 -14.54
N GLY A 90 -0.24 -13.07 -15.81
CA GLY A 90 0.78 -12.07 -16.16
C GLY A 90 0.46 -10.65 -15.72
N GLY A 91 -0.81 -10.35 -15.44
CA GLY A 91 -1.21 -9.01 -14.98
C GLY A 91 -1.38 -8.88 -13.48
N ILE A 92 -1.23 -10.00 -12.74
CA ILE A 92 -1.59 -9.99 -11.32
C ILE A 92 -0.63 -9.16 -10.48
N GLN A 93 0.64 -9.05 -10.85
CA GLN A 93 1.59 -8.29 -10.05
C GLN A 93 1.25 -6.81 -9.97
N ASN A 94 0.79 -6.22 -11.07
CA ASN A 94 0.37 -4.81 -11.07
C ASN A 94 -0.86 -4.62 -10.19
N ILE A 95 -1.79 -5.56 -10.22
CA ILE A 95 -2.99 -5.52 -9.39
C ILE A 95 -2.61 -5.63 -7.92
N LEU A 96 -1.73 -6.57 -7.58
CA LEU A 96 -1.28 -6.74 -6.19
C LEU A 96 -0.49 -5.53 -5.70
N LYS A 97 0.31 -4.92 -6.57
CA LYS A 97 1.05 -3.71 -6.21
C LYS A 97 0.09 -2.56 -5.87
N ASP A 98 -0.93 -2.34 -6.69
CA ASP A 98 -1.93 -1.32 -6.42
C ASP A 98 -2.67 -1.61 -5.11
N TYR A 99 -3.01 -2.87 -4.89
CA TYR A 99 -3.68 -3.27 -3.66
C TYR A 99 -2.78 -3.03 -2.44
N ALA A 100 -1.49 -3.36 -2.53
CA ALA A 100 -0.54 -3.12 -1.45
C ALA A 100 -0.41 -1.62 -1.15
N ASP A 101 -0.34 -0.80 -2.19
CA ASP A 101 -0.25 0.65 -2.03
C ASP A 101 -1.54 1.21 -1.42
N TYR A 102 -2.69 0.65 -1.78
CA TYR A 102 -3.96 1.04 -1.20
C TYR A 102 -3.97 0.78 0.31
N GLU A 103 -3.49 -0.38 0.75
CA GLU A 103 -3.39 -0.72 2.16
C GLU A 103 -2.43 0.21 2.91
N LEU A 104 -1.30 0.55 2.28
CA LEU A 104 -0.37 1.52 2.85
C LEU A 104 -1.03 2.88 3.04
N GLY A 105 -1.74 3.37 2.04
CA GLY A 105 -2.43 4.65 2.10
C GLY A 105 -3.52 4.69 3.18
N LEU A 106 -4.24 3.57 3.37
CA LEU A 106 -5.23 3.47 4.45
C LEU A 106 -4.59 3.61 5.82
N LYS A 107 -3.44 2.98 6.03
CA LYS A 107 -2.71 3.08 7.31
C LYS A 107 -2.19 4.48 7.55
N ILE A 108 -1.69 5.14 6.51
CA ILE A 108 -1.23 6.53 6.61
C ILE A 108 -2.42 7.43 7.01
N ALA A 109 -3.53 7.30 6.30
CA ALA A 109 -4.72 8.12 6.57
C ALA A 109 -5.26 7.87 7.98
N GLU A 110 -5.28 6.63 8.43
CA GLU A 110 -5.75 6.30 9.76
C GLU A 110 -4.87 6.94 10.84
N ALA A 111 -3.56 6.87 10.69
CA ALA A 111 -2.63 7.48 11.64
C ALA A 111 -2.82 8.99 11.71
N VAL A 112 -2.96 9.66 10.56
CA VAL A 112 -3.18 11.11 10.53
C VAL A 112 -4.51 11.47 11.19
N ARG A 113 -5.57 10.73 10.91
CA ARG A 113 -6.88 10.99 11.52
C ARG A 113 -6.89 10.77 13.03
N THR A 114 -6.11 9.80 13.51
CA THR A 114 -6.10 9.42 14.92
C THR A 114 -5.20 10.33 15.76
N THR A 115 -4.03 10.66 15.25
CA THR A 115 -3.00 11.40 16.02
C THR A 115 -2.64 12.75 15.43
N GLY A 116 -3.14 13.10 14.25
CA GLY A 116 -2.82 14.37 13.57
C GLY A 116 -1.60 14.28 12.67
N GLN A 117 -0.86 13.19 12.70
CA GLN A 117 0.33 13.02 11.88
C GLN A 117 0.64 11.56 11.67
N CYS A 118 1.49 11.29 10.68
CA CYS A 118 2.01 9.95 10.40
C CYS A 118 3.48 10.08 10.00
N GLU A 119 4.38 9.48 10.77
CA GLU A 119 5.81 9.43 10.45
C GLU A 119 6.26 7.99 10.39
N PHE A 120 7.08 7.67 9.41
CA PHE A 120 7.70 6.34 9.34
C PHE A 120 8.89 6.37 8.40
N THR A 121 9.70 5.31 8.47
CA THR A 121 10.78 5.09 7.50
C THR A 121 10.47 3.86 6.69
N ALA A 122 10.94 3.87 5.44
CA ALA A 122 10.83 2.73 4.54
C ALA A 122 12.24 2.31 4.15
N GLU A 123 12.58 1.05 4.37
CA GLU A 123 13.90 0.52 4.04
C GLU A 123 14.09 0.43 2.53
N PHE A 124 15.33 0.60 2.10
CA PHE A 124 15.66 0.38 0.70
C PHE A 124 15.66 -1.09 0.31
#